data_598a9daacc700fe694c50e6ee159c87f
#
_entry.id   598a9daacc700fe694c50e6ee159c87f
#
_cell.length_a   1.000
_cell.length_b   1.000
_cell.length_c   1.000
_cell.angle_alpha   90.00
_cell.angle_beta   90.00
_cell.angle_gamma   90.00
#
_symmetry.space_group_name_H-M   'P 1'
#
loop_
_entity.id
_entity.type
_entity.pdbx_description
1 polymer ?
#
loop_
_entity_poly.entity_id
_entity_poly.type
_entity_poly.pdbx_seq_one_letter_code
_entity_poly.pdbx_strand_id
1 'polypeptide(L)'
;MFFYIENIVLWLKSGKKRILNFENNKINVITGNSKTGKTAILEIFDYCFCGSESNISDEKIGKNVMWYGMKFHINDKTYTIARGEYKNKNELSKDYYFSSTGYVPELPTSTISEKELKNIIENEFSINSDVVFPFGGKQIKQGSKISFRYFLLFNILSGDIIAHSTDYFDKMHNIKYQEALHRIFDLALSITTIENISISGNIEKEEKKRKNLEKELEKINISVKNRDSNIRNIVKKAKENKIISSDINDINECIEQLNDIIKAGRIQETTSSDNDELKKLRFEKQTIEIQINKLKQFKNTLKKYKSNLKKESDALSPIQYILKEFSNRVPDNEYLQFLRNLSLELENIKIEIKTKYPFEYDVDSKIKELEKKRKSIQEKIEIIPDISDEALTDNQRYIILGELKSNLSPILSQNFDTKNTQEKIEAVEKYISYLKSKYVDPTEKRKSMINALNDYIQIYLNNVSKALGEYGDYKSDFDYKTKALRLRKPRSVAPASITSSSDHLFMHLCMFLGMHHLIMNNKNPYIIPFLIIDQPSRPYFNNKESDYEEILNSLNNKNDWSKVQSIFRLLDYFMKNILEEEKCFQIILLEHVPTDTWNNCRYINLVDVFDGSKNALIPLDDI
;
A
#
# COMPACT_ATOMS: atom_id res chain seq x y z
N MET A 1 -27.09 -8.36 0.71
CA MET A 1 -27.13 -7.14 1.57
C MET A 1 -28.43 -6.41 1.27
N PHE A 2 -29.07 -5.86 2.28
CA PHE A 2 -30.25 -4.99 2.19
C PHE A 2 -29.83 -3.56 2.58
N PHE A 3 -30.29 -2.54 1.86
CA PHE A 3 -29.99 -1.15 2.18
C PHE A 3 -30.99 -0.21 1.53
N TYR A 4 -31.47 0.80 2.28
CA TYR A 4 -32.10 2.01 1.73
C TYR A 4 -31.99 3.16 2.73
N ILE A 5 -31.95 4.39 2.19
CA ILE A 5 -32.05 5.62 2.94
C ILE A 5 -33.54 5.95 3.14
N GLU A 6 -33.96 6.13 4.40
CA GLU A 6 -35.32 6.54 4.75
C GLU A 6 -35.43 8.07 4.75
N ASN A 7 -34.48 8.75 5.38
CA ASN A 7 -34.46 10.20 5.47
C ASN A 7 -33.05 10.78 5.31
N ILE A 8 -32.96 11.96 4.71
CA ILE A 8 -31.84 12.90 4.91
C ILE A 8 -32.36 14.04 5.77
N VAL A 9 -31.62 14.39 6.83
CA VAL A 9 -32.04 15.38 7.83
C VAL A 9 -30.96 16.44 7.98
N LEU A 10 -31.34 17.71 7.87
CA LEU A 10 -30.50 18.87 8.14
C LEU A 10 -31.05 19.61 9.36
N TRP A 11 -30.22 19.77 10.38
CA TRP A 11 -30.55 20.61 11.55
C TRP A 11 -30.02 22.01 11.29
N LEU A 12 -30.93 22.95 11.14
CA LEU A 12 -30.61 24.32 10.74
C LEU A 12 -30.26 25.17 11.97
N LYS A 13 -29.42 26.19 11.78
CA LYS A 13 -29.09 27.17 12.83
C LYS A 13 -30.29 27.99 13.29
N SER A 14 -31.35 28.08 12.47
CA SER A 14 -32.66 28.63 12.85
C SER A 14 -33.44 27.79 13.88
N GLY A 15 -32.93 26.59 14.25
CA GLY A 15 -33.62 25.65 15.12
C GLY A 15 -34.61 24.73 14.42
N LYS A 16 -34.85 24.91 13.13
CA LYS A 16 -35.72 24.06 12.34
C LYS A 16 -34.98 22.83 11.79
N LYS A 17 -35.76 21.82 11.39
CA LYS A 17 -35.23 20.63 10.69
C LYS A 17 -35.78 20.58 9.25
N ARG A 18 -34.88 20.39 8.29
CA ARG A 18 -35.23 20.02 6.92
C ARG A 18 -35.12 18.52 6.78
N ILE A 19 -36.22 17.85 6.39
CA ILE A 19 -36.27 16.40 6.23
C ILE A 19 -36.70 16.10 4.79
N LEU A 20 -35.91 15.27 4.11
CA LEU A 20 -36.23 14.67 2.82
C LEU A 20 -36.53 13.19 3.05
N ASN A 21 -37.74 12.77 2.65
CA ASN A 21 -38.22 11.39 2.85
C ASN A 21 -38.05 10.60 1.54
N PHE A 22 -37.50 9.39 1.65
CA PHE A 22 -37.29 8.52 0.50
C PHE A 22 -38.00 7.18 0.69
N GLU A 23 -38.51 6.62 -0.38
CA GLU A 23 -39.17 5.33 -0.39
C GLU A 23 -38.20 4.21 -0.81
N ASN A 24 -38.35 3.07 -0.17
CA ASN A 24 -37.65 1.85 -0.56
C ASN A 24 -38.23 1.32 -1.89
N ASN A 25 -37.42 0.63 -2.68
CA ASN A 25 -37.83 0.01 -3.96
C ASN A 25 -38.39 1.02 -4.96
N LYS A 26 -37.86 2.24 -4.94
CA LYS A 26 -38.27 3.35 -5.81
C LYS A 26 -37.06 4.09 -6.37
N ILE A 27 -37.33 4.77 -7.47
CA ILE A 27 -36.51 5.86 -8.02
C ILE A 27 -37.01 7.15 -7.38
N ASN A 28 -36.30 7.61 -6.36
CA ASN A 28 -36.67 8.82 -5.62
C ASN A 28 -36.11 10.05 -6.35
N VAL A 29 -36.97 10.83 -6.97
CA VAL A 29 -36.57 11.98 -7.78
C VAL A 29 -36.68 13.26 -6.98
N ILE A 30 -35.64 14.07 -7.01
CA ILE A 30 -35.64 15.48 -6.61
C ILE A 30 -35.30 16.29 -7.85
N THR A 31 -36.25 17.11 -8.29
CA THR A 31 -36.10 17.93 -9.49
C THR A 31 -36.21 19.43 -9.17
N GLY A 32 -36.08 20.29 -10.16
CA GLY A 32 -36.29 21.74 -10.05
C GLY A 32 -35.09 22.58 -10.52
N ASN A 33 -35.07 23.86 -10.13
CA ASN A 33 -34.15 24.87 -10.64
C ASN A 33 -32.68 24.62 -10.28
N SER A 34 -31.77 25.18 -11.08
CA SER A 34 -30.32 25.17 -10.79
C SER A 34 -29.97 25.92 -9.49
N LYS A 35 -28.88 25.56 -8.85
CA LYS A 35 -28.36 26.22 -7.63
C LYS A 35 -29.27 26.14 -6.40
N THR A 36 -30.19 25.18 -6.34
CA THR A 36 -31.14 24.97 -5.24
C THR A 36 -30.63 23.95 -4.19
N GLY A 37 -29.44 23.38 -4.37
CA GLY A 37 -28.80 22.46 -3.44
C GLY A 37 -28.98 20.97 -3.76
N LYS A 38 -29.51 20.57 -4.91
CA LYS A 38 -29.73 19.16 -5.28
C LYS A 38 -28.42 18.35 -5.23
N THR A 39 -27.37 18.76 -5.93
CA THR A 39 -26.07 18.10 -5.94
C THR A 39 -25.44 17.96 -4.52
N ALA A 40 -25.77 18.90 -3.61
CA ALA A 40 -25.30 18.80 -2.24
C ALA A 40 -25.81 17.57 -1.49
N ILE A 41 -26.90 16.96 -1.94
CA ILE A 41 -27.46 15.72 -1.35
C ILE A 41 -26.45 14.57 -1.52
N LEU A 42 -25.79 14.47 -2.68
CA LEU A 42 -24.72 13.51 -2.92
C LEU A 42 -23.53 13.75 -1.98
N GLU A 43 -23.13 15.02 -1.83
CA GLU A 43 -22.04 15.41 -0.93
C GLU A 43 -22.39 15.16 0.54
N ILE A 44 -23.64 15.37 0.96
CA ILE A 44 -24.14 15.07 2.31
C ILE A 44 -24.07 13.56 2.58
N PHE A 45 -24.44 12.73 1.60
CA PHE A 45 -24.30 11.29 1.69
C PHE A 45 -22.84 10.90 1.95
N ASP A 46 -21.90 11.38 1.14
CA ASP A 46 -20.47 11.09 1.31
C ASP A 46 -19.94 11.63 2.66
N TYR A 47 -20.38 12.83 3.05
CA TYR A 47 -19.98 13.47 4.30
C TYR A 47 -20.42 12.69 5.54
N CYS A 48 -21.68 12.24 5.58
CA CYS A 48 -22.21 11.42 6.68
C CYS A 48 -21.52 10.06 6.78
N PHE A 49 -21.13 9.46 5.65
CA PHE A 49 -20.33 8.24 5.59
C PHE A 49 -18.82 8.49 5.76
N CYS A 50 -18.46 9.48 6.60
CA CYS A 50 -17.08 9.79 6.99
C CYS A 50 -16.18 10.21 5.82
N GLY A 51 -16.69 11.03 4.89
CA GLY A 51 -15.90 11.67 3.85
C GLY A 51 -14.70 12.42 4.43
N SER A 52 -13.55 12.32 3.78
CA SER A 52 -12.32 13.05 4.16
C SER A 52 -12.25 14.45 3.57
N GLU A 53 -13.15 14.77 2.65
CA GLU A 53 -13.29 16.05 1.97
C GLU A 53 -14.77 16.39 1.89
N SER A 54 -15.13 17.66 1.75
CA SER A 54 -16.50 18.09 1.54
C SER A 54 -16.55 19.16 0.44
N ASN A 55 -17.45 19.00 -0.51
CA ASN A 55 -17.74 19.98 -1.54
C ASN A 55 -19.13 20.64 -1.34
N ILE A 56 -19.74 20.49 -0.16
CA ILE A 56 -20.96 21.19 0.22
C ILE A 56 -20.69 22.69 0.18
N SER A 57 -21.57 23.47 -0.43
CA SER A 57 -21.40 24.91 -0.55
C SER A 57 -21.38 25.62 0.82
N ASP A 58 -20.25 26.26 1.16
CA ASP A 58 -20.09 26.99 2.42
C ASP A 58 -21.07 28.18 2.54
N GLU A 59 -21.27 28.91 1.45
CA GLU A 59 -22.05 30.15 1.48
C GLU A 59 -23.55 29.92 1.67
N LYS A 60 -24.10 28.90 1.00
CA LYS A 60 -25.54 28.66 0.99
C LYS A 60 -25.98 27.63 2.02
N ILE A 61 -25.19 26.57 2.19
CA ILE A 61 -25.55 25.43 3.01
C ILE A 61 -24.78 25.42 4.32
N GLY A 62 -23.45 25.52 4.27
CA GLY A 62 -22.57 25.43 5.43
C GLY A 62 -22.86 26.49 6.49
N LYS A 63 -23.21 27.74 6.07
CA LYS A 63 -23.56 28.82 7.01
C LYS A 63 -24.87 28.56 7.80
N ASN A 64 -25.77 27.76 7.25
CA ASN A 64 -27.12 27.61 7.78
C ASN A 64 -27.38 26.26 8.45
N VAL A 65 -26.48 25.27 8.29
CA VAL A 65 -26.64 23.91 8.82
C VAL A 65 -25.68 23.66 9.96
N MET A 66 -26.18 23.17 11.09
CA MET A 66 -25.37 22.72 12.24
C MET A 66 -24.99 21.25 12.14
N TRP A 67 -25.92 20.42 11.67
CA TRP A 67 -25.71 18.98 11.55
C TRP A 67 -26.32 18.44 10.27
N TYR A 68 -25.57 17.55 9.63
CA TYR A 68 -25.98 16.79 8.46
C TYR A 68 -26.16 15.34 8.87
N GLY A 69 -27.33 14.76 8.57
CA GLY A 69 -27.57 13.39 8.97
C GLY A 69 -28.46 12.63 8.03
N MET A 70 -28.51 11.34 8.21
CA MET A 70 -29.40 10.43 7.52
C MET A 70 -29.82 9.26 8.39
N LYS A 71 -31.07 8.85 8.20
CA LYS A 71 -31.62 7.61 8.72
C LYS A 71 -31.66 6.61 7.59
N PHE A 72 -31.12 5.44 7.82
CA PHE A 72 -31.04 4.38 6.80
C PHE A 72 -31.20 2.99 7.42
N HIS A 73 -31.63 2.07 6.60
CA HIS A 73 -31.72 0.66 6.92
C HIS A 73 -30.55 -0.07 6.26
N ILE A 74 -29.94 -0.98 7.01
CA ILE A 74 -28.90 -1.85 6.50
C ILE A 74 -29.05 -3.22 7.13
N ASN A 75 -29.15 -4.26 6.29
CA ASN A 75 -29.51 -5.60 6.73
C ASN A 75 -30.79 -5.57 7.58
N ASP A 76 -30.74 -6.09 8.81
CA ASP A 76 -31.90 -6.12 9.73
C ASP A 76 -31.90 -4.93 10.73
N LYS A 77 -31.08 -3.91 10.49
CA LYS A 77 -30.88 -2.80 11.43
C LYS A 77 -31.28 -1.47 10.83
N THR A 78 -31.70 -0.55 11.71
CA THR A 78 -32.02 0.83 11.36
C THR A 78 -31.07 1.74 12.12
N TYR A 79 -30.33 2.57 11.40
CA TYR A 79 -29.37 3.50 11.98
C TYR A 79 -29.73 4.95 11.65
N THR A 80 -29.41 5.84 12.57
CA THR A 80 -29.30 7.26 12.29
C THR A 80 -27.88 7.72 12.56
N ILE A 81 -27.27 8.33 11.59
CA ILE A 81 -25.96 8.97 11.72
C ILE A 81 -26.12 10.46 11.42
N ALA A 82 -25.38 11.29 12.17
CA ALA A 82 -25.22 12.69 11.80
C ALA A 82 -23.80 13.15 12.07
N ARG A 83 -23.35 14.11 11.27
CA ARG A 83 -22.04 14.75 11.41
C ARG A 83 -22.21 16.25 11.55
N GLY A 84 -21.49 16.85 12.48
CA GLY A 84 -21.55 18.29 12.76
C GLY A 84 -21.08 19.15 11.58
N GLU A 85 -21.31 20.45 11.67
CA GLU A 85 -20.86 21.42 10.67
C GLU A 85 -19.34 21.37 10.50
N TYR A 86 -18.85 21.69 9.31
CA TYR A 86 -17.43 21.83 9.03
C TYR A 86 -17.07 23.33 8.92
N LYS A 87 -15.84 23.69 9.29
CA LYS A 87 -15.39 25.08 9.25
C LYS A 87 -14.93 25.50 7.85
N ASN A 88 -14.31 24.59 7.12
CA ASN A 88 -13.86 24.79 5.74
C ASN A 88 -13.61 23.43 5.07
N LYS A 89 -13.31 23.41 3.76
CA LYS A 89 -13.11 22.19 2.96
C LYS A 89 -12.09 21.20 3.56
N ASN A 90 -11.12 21.69 4.31
CA ASN A 90 -10.03 20.88 4.87
C ASN A 90 -10.18 20.64 6.38
N GLU A 91 -11.09 21.34 7.05
CA GLU A 91 -11.31 21.23 8.50
C GLU A 91 -12.71 20.70 8.78
N LEU A 92 -12.84 19.38 8.54
CA LEU A 92 -14.11 18.67 8.71
C LEU A 92 -14.41 18.45 10.18
N SER A 93 -15.71 18.42 10.51
CA SER A 93 -16.14 18.10 11.89
C SER A 93 -15.72 16.68 12.28
N LYS A 94 -15.30 16.54 13.54
CA LYS A 94 -15.06 15.26 14.22
C LYS A 94 -16.23 14.84 15.10
N ASP A 95 -17.28 15.65 15.14
CA ASP A 95 -18.48 15.39 15.94
C ASP A 95 -19.43 14.50 15.15
N TYR A 96 -19.70 13.33 15.72
CA TYR A 96 -20.62 12.34 15.14
C TYR A 96 -21.69 11.97 16.15
N TYR A 97 -22.94 11.96 15.70
CA TYR A 97 -24.08 11.37 16.37
C TYR A 97 -24.38 10.01 15.75
N PHE A 98 -24.69 9.04 16.58
CA PHE A 98 -25.09 7.70 16.17
C PHE A 98 -26.23 7.18 17.02
N SER A 99 -27.25 6.61 16.36
CA SER A 99 -28.32 5.84 16.98
C SER A 99 -28.45 4.48 16.31
N SER A 100 -28.42 3.43 17.11
CA SER A 100 -28.61 2.04 16.66
C SER A 100 -30.09 1.64 16.54
N THR A 101 -31.02 2.52 16.89
CA THR A 101 -32.47 2.31 16.81
C THR A 101 -33.14 3.17 15.74
N GLY A 102 -32.36 3.93 14.95
CA GLY A 102 -32.90 4.86 13.96
C GLY A 102 -33.55 6.11 14.55
N TYR A 103 -33.35 6.41 15.83
CA TYR A 103 -33.92 7.61 16.46
C TYR A 103 -33.26 8.87 15.87
N VAL A 104 -34.11 9.79 15.39
CA VAL A 104 -33.71 11.11 14.90
C VAL A 104 -33.94 12.13 16.04
N PRO A 105 -32.89 12.69 16.65
CA PRO A 105 -33.02 13.59 17.79
C PRO A 105 -33.54 14.96 17.36
N GLU A 106 -34.07 15.73 18.36
CA GLU A 106 -34.41 17.14 18.10
C GLU A 106 -33.16 17.96 17.74
N LEU A 107 -32.06 17.78 18.48
CA LEU A 107 -30.76 18.34 18.19
C LEU A 107 -29.69 17.27 18.46
N PRO A 108 -28.85 16.90 17.49
CA PRO A 108 -27.80 15.95 17.72
C PRO A 108 -26.73 16.49 18.68
N THR A 109 -26.10 15.57 19.41
CA THR A 109 -24.88 15.79 20.17
C THR A 109 -23.86 14.73 19.81
N SER A 110 -22.58 15.01 19.97
CA SER A 110 -21.53 14.04 19.67
C SER A 110 -21.62 12.84 20.63
N THR A 111 -21.89 11.66 20.09
CA THR A 111 -22.09 10.42 20.88
C THR A 111 -21.08 9.33 20.55
N ILE A 112 -20.35 9.46 19.45
CA ILE A 112 -19.46 8.42 18.94
C ILE A 112 -18.25 9.05 18.22
N SER A 113 -17.11 8.39 18.27
CA SER A 113 -15.94 8.79 17.47
C SER A 113 -16.05 8.28 16.03
N GLU A 114 -15.37 8.96 15.10
CA GLU A 114 -15.29 8.53 13.69
C GLU A 114 -14.80 7.08 13.53
N LYS A 115 -13.82 6.68 14.34
CA LYS A 115 -13.25 5.34 14.32
C LYS A 115 -14.27 4.27 14.71
N GLU A 116 -15.03 4.52 15.77
CA GLU A 116 -16.07 3.60 16.24
C GLU A 116 -17.21 3.51 15.23
N LEU A 117 -17.65 4.66 14.68
CA LEU A 117 -18.68 4.68 13.64
C LEU A 117 -18.24 3.90 12.40
N LYS A 118 -17.01 4.12 11.93
CA LYS A 118 -16.45 3.34 10.81
C LYS A 118 -16.43 1.85 11.10
N ASN A 119 -16.07 1.43 12.30
CA ASN A 119 -16.06 0.01 12.67
C ASN A 119 -17.46 -0.59 12.66
N ILE A 120 -18.47 0.13 13.14
CA ILE A 120 -19.86 -0.33 13.11
C ILE A 120 -20.32 -0.54 11.66
N ILE A 121 -20.12 0.46 10.80
CA ILE A 121 -20.51 0.40 9.40
C ILE A 121 -19.74 -0.70 8.67
N GLU A 122 -18.41 -0.80 8.88
CA GLU A 122 -17.58 -1.82 8.23
C GLU A 122 -18.02 -3.25 8.59
N ASN A 123 -18.50 -3.48 9.81
CA ASN A 123 -19.07 -4.78 10.20
C ASN A 123 -20.34 -5.11 9.38
N GLU A 124 -21.19 -4.11 9.07
CA GLU A 124 -22.36 -4.32 8.21
C GLU A 124 -21.96 -4.69 6.76
N PHE A 125 -20.82 -4.21 6.30
CA PHE A 125 -20.22 -4.57 5.01
C PHE A 125 -19.39 -5.86 5.07
N SER A 126 -19.44 -6.62 6.16
CA SER A 126 -18.59 -7.80 6.38
C SER A 126 -17.08 -7.51 6.25
N ILE A 127 -16.67 -6.30 6.56
CA ILE A 127 -15.27 -5.86 6.56
C ILE A 127 -14.78 -5.83 8.01
N ASN A 128 -14.03 -6.85 8.42
CA ASN A 128 -13.39 -6.88 9.74
C ASN A 128 -12.00 -6.25 9.72
N SER A 129 -11.33 -6.18 10.88
CA SER A 129 -10.00 -5.60 11.03
C SER A 129 -8.90 -6.31 10.22
N ASP A 130 -9.12 -7.57 9.85
CA ASP A 130 -8.13 -8.43 9.21
C ASP A 130 -8.17 -8.31 7.68
N VAL A 131 -9.17 -7.58 7.17
CA VAL A 131 -9.34 -7.31 5.74
C VAL A 131 -8.40 -6.19 5.32
N VAL A 132 -7.23 -6.58 4.82
CA VAL A 132 -6.17 -5.63 4.45
C VAL A 132 -5.75 -5.80 2.99
N PHE A 133 -5.20 -4.74 2.42
CA PHE A 133 -4.61 -4.81 1.09
C PHE A 133 -3.36 -5.69 1.10
N PRO A 134 -3.28 -6.73 0.26
CA PRO A 134 -2.18 -7.68 0.25
C PRO A 134 -0.88 -7.08 -0.31
N PHE A 135 -0.97 -6.07 -1.16
CA PHE A 135 0.18 -5.40 -1.77
C PHE A 135 0.03 -3.89 -1.73
N GLY A 136 1.16 -3.20 -1.66
CA GLY A 136 1.24 -1.74 -1.63
C GLY A 136 1.16 -1.10 -3.02
N GLY A 137 0.96 0.21 -3.04
CA GLY A 137 1.01 1.08 -4.21
C GLY A 137 1.76 2.37 -3.88
N LYS A 138 1.50 3.43 -4.64
CA LYS A 138 2.12 4.75 -4.39
C LYS A 138 1.56 5.39 -3.11
N GLN A 139 0.26 5.25 -2.85
CA GLN A 139 -0.42 5.84 -1.69
C GLN A 139 -0.97 4.81 -0.71
N ILE A 140 -1.50 3.69 -1.18
CA ILE A 140 -2.00 2.62 -0.32
C ILE A 140 -0.83 1.70 0.06
N LYS A 141 -0.52 1.62 1.35
CA LYS A 141 0.54 0.74 1.86
C LYS A 141 0.03 -0.71 1.95
N GLN A 142 0.93 -1.67 1.77
CA GLN A 142 0.67 -3.08 2.07
C GLN A 142 0.25 -3.23 3.54
N GLY A 143 -0.78 -4.03 3.80
CA GLY A 143 -1.32 -4.22 5.14
C GLY A 143 -2.26 -3.10 5.62
N SER A 144 -2.54 -2.08 4.79
CA SER A 144 -3.58 -1.09 5.13
C SER A 144 -4.95 -1.75 5.10
N LYS A 145 -5.80 -1.40 6.07
CA LYS A 145 -7.19 -1.88 6.15
C LYS A 145 -7.98 -1.45 4.92
N ILE A 146 -8.78 -2.35 4.36
CA ILE A 146 -9.76 -2.00 3.33
C ILE A 146 -10.92 -1.28 4.01
N SER A 147 -11.30 -0.10 3.52
CA SER A 147 -12.41 0.68 4.05
C SER A 147 -13.66 0.45 3.21
N PHE A 148 -14.83 0.40 3.86
CA PHE A 148 -16.13 0.37 3.18
C PHE A 148 -16.30 1.53 2.19
N ARG A 149 -15.67 2.67 2.45
CA ARG A 149 -15.72 3.86 1.59
C ARG A 149 -15.23 3.63 0.16
N TYR A 150 -14.34 2.68 -0.05
CA TYR A 150 -13.91 2.35 -1.41
C TYR A 150 -15.02 1.65 -2.21
N PHE A 151 -15.88 0.91 -1.54
CA PHE A 151 -17.03 0.26 -2.18
C PHE A 151 -18.15 1.25 -2.54
N LEU A 152 -18.22 2.41 -1.89
CA LEU A 152 -19.17 3.48 -2.26
C LEU A 152 -18.91 4.05 -3.67
N LEU A 153 -17.74 3.82 -4.27
CA LEU A 153 -17.49 4.15 -5.68
C LEU A 153 -18.48 3.49 -6.63
N PHE A 154 -19.05 2.37 -6.25
CA PHE A 154 -20.06 1.65 -7.05
C PHE A 154 -21.47 2.23 -6.89
N ASN A 155 -21.69 3.13 -5.94
CA ASN A 155 -22.99 3.64 -5.54
C ASN A 155 -23.23 5.12 -5.92
N ILE A 156 -22.23 5.76 -6.49
CA ILE A 156 -22.26 7.19 -6.83
C ILE A 156 -21.97 7.36 -8.32
N LEU A 157 -22.83 8.12 -8.99
CA LEU A 157 -22.66 8.56 -10.37
C LEU A 157 -22.91 10.06 -10.43
N SER A 158 -21.86 10.84 -10.24
CA SER A 158 -21.94 12.31 -10.20
C SER A 158 -22.10 12.93 -11.57
N GLY A 159 -22.62 14.16 -11.61
CA GLY A 159 -22.78 14.93 -12.84
C GLY A 159 -21.46 15.19 -13.59
N ASP A 160 -20.33 15.13 -12.91
CA ASP A 160 -19.02 15.30 -13.54
C ASP A 160 -18.53 14.05 -14.27
N ILE A 161 -18.97 12.88 -13.83
CA ILE A 161 -18.52 11.58 -14.37
C ILE A 161 -19.53 11.00 -15.36
N ILE A 162 -20.82 11.24 -15.19
CA ILE A 162 -21.90 10.52 -15.88
C ILE A 162 -21.83 10.55 -17.43
N ALA A 163 -21.14 11.54 -17.99
CA ALA A 163 -20.93 11.65 -19.43
C ALA A 163 -19.44 11.71 -19.81
N HIS A 164 -18.55 11.33 -18.89
CA HIS A 164 -17.11 11.36 -19.12
C HIS A 164 -16.69 10.21 -20.07
N SER A 165 -15.76 10.49 -20.98
CA SER A 165 -15.38 9.51 -22.01
C SER A 165 -14.44 8.41 -21.54
N THR A 166 -13.68 8.62 -20.48
CA THR A 166 -12.64 7.70 -20.01
C THR A 166 -12.82 7.21 -18.59
N ASP A 167 -13.29 8.08 -17.68
CA ASP A 167 -13.44 7.77 -16.27
C ASP A 167 -14.89 7.40 -15.96
N TYR A 168 -15.10 6.19 -15.49
CA TYR A 168 -16.44 5.66 -15.19
C TYR A 168 -16.78 5.69 -13.69
N PHE A 169 -15.80 5.97 -12.83
CA PHE A 169 -16.00 6.02 -11.38
C PHE A 169 -15.62 7.39 -10.84
N ASP A 170 -16.31 7.82 -9.80
CA ASP A 170 -15.98 9.07 -9.09
C ASP A 170 -14.59 9.02 -8.44
N LYS A 171 -14.04 10.20 -8.15
CA LYS A 171 -12.77 10.38 -7.43
C LYS A 171 -11.53 9.79 -8.14
N MET A 172 -11.60 9.54 -9.45
CA MET A 172 -10.48 8.99 -10.22
C MET A 172 -9.31 9.98 -10.40
N HIS A 173 -9.50 11.26 -10.11
CA HIS A 173 -8.40 12.23 -9.98
C HIS A 173 -7.48 11.94 -8.77
N ASN A 174 -7.94 11.19 -7.78
CA ASN A 174 -7.19 10.84 -6.58
C ASN A 174 -6.56 9.44 -6.72
N ILE A 175 -5.23 9.39 -6.73
CA ILE A 175 -4.44 8.15 -6.91
C ILE A 175 -4.84 7.06 -5.90
N LYS A 176 -5.19 7.45 -4.67
CA LYS A 176 -5.63 6.49 -3.64
C LYS A 176 -6.88 5.74 -4.03
N TYR A 177 -7.88 6.44 -4.62
CA TYR A 177 -9.12 5.81 -5.09
C TYR A 177 -8.90 4.97 -6.35
N GLN A 178 -8.03 5.42 -7.28
CA GLN A 178 -7.63 4.59 -8.42
C GLN A 178 -6.99 3.27 -7.95
N GLU A 179 -6.04 3.35 -7.04
CA GLU A 179 -5.38 2.17 -6.50
C GLU A 179 -6.34 1.25 -5.74
N ALA A 180 -7.26 1.82 -4.98
CA ALA A 180 -8.30 1.08 -4.26
C ALA A 180 -9.22 0.34 -5.23
N LEU A 181 -9.78 1.04 -6.23
CA LEU A 181 -10.70 0.48 -7.22
C LEU A 181 -10.11 -0.76 -7.90
N HIS A 182 -8.85 -0.67 -8.36
CA HIS A 182 -8.19 -1.81 -9.00
C HIS A 182 -8.10 -3.06 -8.10
N ARG A 183 -8.00 -2.87 -6.78
CA ARG A 183 -7.83 -3.96 -5.83
C ARG A 183 -9.13 -4.53 -5.29
N ILE A 184 -10.14 -3.66 -5.09
CA ILE A 184 -11.45 -4.10 -4.59
C ILE A 184 -12.39 -4.58 -5.68
N PHE A 185 -12.09 -4.33 -6.96
CA PHE A 185 -12.98 -4.65 -8.07
C PHE A 185 -13.31 -6.15 -8.15
N ASP A 186 -12.31 -7.00 -7.92
CA ASP A 186 -12.52 -8.44 -7.89
C ASP A 186 -13.38 -8.90 -6.69
N LEU A 187 -13.29 -8.20 -5.56
CA LEU A 187 -14.19 -8.40 -4.42
C LEU A 187 -15.61 -7.94 -4.73
N ALA A 188 -15.74 -6.75 -5.33
CA ALA A 188 -17.04 -6.17 -5.71
C ALA A 188 -17.82 -7.06 -6.67
N LEU A 189 -17.16 -7.71 -7.62
CA LEU A 189 -17.79 -8.65 -8.56
C LEU A 189 -17.78 -10.12 -8.07
N SER A 190 -17.40 -10.39 -6.83
CA SER A 190 -17.31 -11.76 -6.29
C SER A 190 -16.37 -12.69 -7.09
N ILE A 191 -15.39 -12.13 -7.79
CA ILE A 191 -14.35 -12.87 -8.51
C ILE A 191 -13.42 -13.58 -7.53
N THR A 192 -13.07 -12.90 -6.43
CA THR A 192 -12.26 -13.44 -5.34
C THR A 192 -12.94 -13.19 -3.99
N THR A 193 -12.43 -13.82 -2.94
CA THR A 193 -12.86 -13.60 -1.55
C THR A 193 -11.76 -12.95 -0.74
N ILE A 194 -12.12 -12.39 0.41
CA ILE A 194 -11.17 -11.82 1.36
C ILE A 194 -10.14 -12.84 1.82
N GLU A 195 -10.61 -14.08 2.11
CA GLU A 195 -9.74 -15.18 2.51
C GLU A 195 -8.71 -15.50 1.43
N ASN A 196 -9.13 -15.54 0.16
CA ASN A 196 -8.23 -15.80 -0.95
C ASN A 196 -7.19 -14.68 -1.14
N ILE A 197 -7.60 -13.43 -0.98
CA ILE A 197 -6.68 -12.27 -0.98
C ILE A 197 -5.68 -12.37 0.18
N SER A 198 -6.13 -12.72 1.38
CA SER A 198 -5.27 -12.92 2.55
C SER A 198 -4.26 -14.05 2.33
N ILE A 199 -4.71 -15.18 1.76
CA ILE A 199 -3.83 -16.30 1.41
C ILE A 199 -2.75 -15.85 0.41
N SER A 200 -3.13 -15.13 -0.64
CA SER A 200 -2.18 -14.58 -1.63
C SER A 200 -1.14 -13.67 -0.98
N GLY A 201 -1.57 -12.77 -0.10
CA GLY A 201 -0.67 -11.89 0.65
C GLY A 201 0.30 -12.64 1.58
N ASN A 202 -0.19 -13.71 2.23
CA ASN A 202 0.65 -14.56 3.08
C ASN A 202 1.67 -15.36 2.25
N ILE A 203 1.28 -15.85 1.07
CA ILE A 203 2.21 -16.52 0.14
C ILE A 203 3.35 -15.55 -0.22
N GLU A 204 3.04 -14.34 -0.65
CA GLU A 204 4.06 -13.35 -1.03
C GLU A 204 5.00 -13.00 0.14
N LYS A 205 4.45 -12.86 1.35
CA LYS A 205 5.23 -12.59 2.56
C LYS A 205 6.20 -13.74 2.88
N GLU A 206 5.72 -14.98 2.84
CA GLU A 206 6.55 -16.15 3.13
C GLU A 206 7.56 -16.43 2.00
N GLU A 207 7.23 -16.18 0.73
CA GLU A 207 8.20 -16.25 -0.37
C GLU A 207 9.33 -15.23 -0.21
N LYS A 208 9.03 -14.02 0.26
CA LYS A 208 10.05 -13.01 0.59
C LYS A 208 10.93 -13.46 1.76
N LYS A 209 10.32 -14.06 2.79
CA LYS A 209 11.05 -14.63 3.93
C LYS A 209 11.98 -15.76 3.49
N ARG A 210 11.50 -16.68 2.63
CA ARG A 210 12.30 -17.75 2.04
C ARG A 210 13.51 -17.19 1.31
N LYS A 211 13.32 -16.22 0.41
CA LYS A 211 14.42 -15.58 -0.33
C LYS A 211 15.47 -14.93 0.59
N ASN A 212 15.04 -14.37 1.73
CA ASN A 212 15.99 -13.80 2.69
C ASN A 212 16.79 -14.88 3.40
N LEU A 213 16.16 -15.98 3.81
CA LEU A 213 16.84 -17.14 4.42
C LEU A 213 17.79 -17.82 3.42
N GLU A 214 17.43 -17.95 2.15
CA GLU A 214 18.30 -18.47 1.08
C GLU A 214 19.57 -17.61 0.93
N LYS A 215 19.42 -16.28 0.94
CA LYS A 215 20.58 -15.36 0.93
C LYS A 215 21.45 -15.48 2.19
N GLU A 216 20.84 -15.71 3.33
CA GLU A 216 21.56 -15.93 4.59
C GLU A 216 22.35 -17.25 4.53
N LEU A 217 21.72 -18.32 4.06
CA LEU A 217 22.36 -19.62 3.86
C LEU A 217 23.52 -19.52 2.87
N GLU A 218 23.36 -18.78 1.76
CA GLU A 218 24.43 -18.54 0.79
C GLU A 218 25.64 -17.84 1.44
N LYS A 219 25.41 -16.80 2.27
CA LYS A 219 26.47 -16.12 3.02
C LYS A 219 27.18 -17.06 3.99
N ILE A 220 26.42 -17.90 4.71
CA ILE A 220 26.99 -18.91 5.61
C ILE A 220 27.84 -19.90 4.82
N ASN A 221 27.35 -20.40 3.68
CA ASN A 221 28.08 -21.34 2.83
C ASN A 221 29.39 -20.75 2.27
N ILE A 222 29.39 -19.48 1.88
CA ILE A 222 30.61 -18.76 1.48
C ILE A 222 31.58 -18.67 2.66
N SER A 223 31.08 -18.38 3.85
CA SER A 223 31.90 -18.29 5.07
C SER A 223 32.53 -19.66 5.45
N VAL A 224 31.77 -20.75 5.32
CA VAL A 224 32.26 -22.12 5.51
C VAL A 224 33.35 -22.46 4.50
N LYS A 225 33.13 -22.18 3.20
CA LYS A 225 34.14 -22.40 2.14
C LYS A 225 35.41 -21.61 2.42
N ASN A 226 35.32 -20.37 2.83
CA ASN A 226 36.46 -19.53 3.19
C ASN A 226 37.18 -20.08 4.41
N ARG A 227 36.44 -20.55 5.43
CA ARG A 227 37.00 -21.25 6.61
C ARG A 227 37.79 -22.47 6.18
N ASP A 228 37.24 -23.35 5.38
CA ASP A 228 37.88 -24.59 4.93
C ASP A 228 39.15 -24.29 4.09
N SER A 229 39.10 -23.27 3.25
CA SER A 229 40.27 -22.81 2.51
C SER A 229 41.37 -22.28 3.43
N ASN A 230 41.00 -21.50 4.45
CA ASN A 230 41.96 -21.00 5.45
C ASN A 230 42.57 -22.11 6.27
N ILE A 231 41.76 -23.11 6.68
CA ILE A 231 42.27 -24.31 7.39
C ILE A 231 43.28 -25.08 6.52
N ARG A 232 42.98 -25.33 5.25
CA ARG A 232 43.90 -25.99 4.30
C ARG A 232 45.20 -25.22 4.18
N ASN A 233 45.18 -23.90 4.10
CA ASN A 233 46.36 -23.06 4.04
C ASN A 233 47.20 -23.13 5.34
N ILE A 234 46.55 -23.18 6.51
CA ILE A 234 47.20 -23.33 7.80
C ILE A 234 47.88 -24.70 7.89
N VAL A 235 47.16 -25.77 7.53
CA VAL A 235 47.70 -27.14 7.52
C VAL A 235 48.88 -27.26 6.54
N LYS A 236 48.78 -26.69 5.34
CA LYS A 236 49.84 -26.66 4.36
C LYS A 236 51.09 -25.97 4.91
N LYS A 237 50.93 -24.79 5.52
CA LYS A 237 52.04 -24.04 6.17
C LYS A 237 52.66 -24.80 7.32
N ALA A 238 51.87 -25.54 8.11
CA ALA A 238 52.38 -26.38 9.20
C ALA A 238 53.22 -27.55 8.69
N LYS A 239 52.80 -28.19 7.58
CA LYS A 239 53.57 -29.27 6.92
C LYS A 239 54.87 -28.78 6.31
N GLU A 240 54.83 -27.68 5.54
CA GLU A 240 56.00 -27.07 4.91
C GLU A 240 57.09 -26.71 5.92
N ASN A 241 56.71 -26.32 7.14
CA ASN A 241 57.63 -25.97 8.21
C ASN A 241 57.93 -27.14 9.17
N LYS A 242 57.58 -28.38 8.77
CA LYS A 242 57.83 -29.60 9.55
C LYS A 242 57.33 -29.53 11.01
N ILE A 243 56.23 -28.81 11.26
CA ILE A 243 55.58 -28.73 12.58
C ILE A 243 54.69 -29.95 12.81
N ILE A 244 54.02 -30.43 11.75
CA ILE A 244 53.25 -31.67 11.71
C ILE A 244 53.79 -32.60 10.63
N SER A 245 53.52 -33.91 10.76
CA SER A 245 54.00 -34.91 9.80
C SER A 245 53.41 -34.68 8.40
N SER A 246 54.25 -34.84 7.36
CA SER A 246 53.79 -34.77 5.95
C SER A 246 52.91 -35.93 5.55
N ASP A 247 52.98 -37.06 6.28
CA ASP A 247 52.35 -38.33 5.91
C ASP A 247 50.86 -38.39 6.25
N ILE A 248 50.35 -37.43 7.04
CA ILE A 248 48.95 -37.37 7.44
C ILE A 248 48.17 -36.66 6.35
N ASN A 249 47.20 -37.35 5.72
CA ASN A 249 46.37 -36.81 4.66
C ASN A 249 45.04 -36.26 5.14
N ASP A 250 44.54 -36.69 6.32
CA ASP A 250 43.30 -36.17 6.88
C ASP A 250 43.54 -34.79 7.52
N ILE A 251 42.74 -33.82 7.10
CA ILE A 251 42.80 -32.45 7.62
C ILE A 251 42.43 -32.38 9.11
N ASN A 252 41.49 -33.22 9.57
CA ASN A 252 41.07 -33.23 10.97
C ASN A 252 42.17 -33.76 11.87
N GLU A 253 42.81 -34.85 11.47
CA GLU A 253 44.00 -35.36 12.17
C GLU A 253 45.15 -34.33 12.20
N CYS A 254 45.39 -33.62 11.11
CA CYS A 254 46.34 -32.52 11.06
C CYS A 254 46.02 -31.40 12.06
N ILE A 255 44.71 -31.04 12.20
CA ILE A 255 44.25 -30.04 13.15
C ILE A 255 44.40 -30.51 14.59
N GLU A 256 44.09 -31.79 14.89
CA GLU A 256 44.25 -32.38 16.22
C GLU A 256 45.72 -32.39 16.62
N GLN A 257 46.62 -32.89 15.77
CA GLN A 257 48.06 -32.84 16.02
C GLN A 257 48.55 -31.40 16.23
N LEU A 258 48.13 -30.47 15.39
CA LEU A 258 48.52 -29.07 15.53
C LEU A 258 48.01 -28.47 16.86
N ASN A 259 46.80 -28.79 17.28
CA ASN A 259 46.24 -28.36 18.56
C ASN A 259 47.00 -28.97 19.75
N ASP A 260 47.40 -30.25 19.67
CA ASP A 260 48.15 -30.91 20.73
C ASP A 260 49.58 -30.33 20.86
N ILE A 261 50.21 -30.03 19.74
CA ILE A 261 51.52 -29.35 19.74
C ILE A 261 51.39 -27.92 20.31
N ILE A 262 50.31 -27.20 19.95
CA ILE A 262 49.99 -25.85 20.47
C ILE A 262 49.74 -25.89 21.98
N LYS A 263 49.04 -26.92 22.50
CA LYS A 263 48.76 -27.10 23.93
C LYS A 263 49.99 -27.51 24.71
N ALA A 264 50.77 -28.44 24.16
CA ALA A 264 52.01 -28.93 24.80
C ALA A 264 53.07 -27.83 24.90
N GLY A 265 53.03 -26.82 24.03
CA GLY A 265 53.99 -25.70 24.04
C GLY A 265 55.45 -26.11 23.76
N ARG A 266 55.69 -27.36 23.29
CA ARG A 266 57.03 -27.90 23.01
C ARG A 266 57.02 -28.60 21.65
N ILE A 267 58.06 -28.29 20.86
CA ILE A 267 58.42 -29.04 19.64
C ILE A 267 59.57 -29.92 20.03
N GLN A 268 59.62 -31.16 19.56
CA GLN A 268 60.78 -32.09 19.89
C GLN A 268 62.09 -31.45 19.46
N GLU A 269 63.02 -31.32 20.42
CA GLU A 269 64.33 -30.70 20.24
C GLU A 269 65.21 -31.56 19.37
N THR A 270 65.81 -30.99 18.34
CA THR A 270 67.05 -31.49 17.72
C THR A 270 68.16 -30.55 18.13
N THR A 271 69.05 -31.09 18.97
CA THR A 271 70.19 -30.38 19.54
C THR A 271 71.26 -30.00 18.52
N SER A 272 71.57 -28.71 18.44
CA SER A 272 72.95 -28.25 18.11
C SER A 272 73.18 -26.85 18.66
N SER A 273 74.24 -26.76 19.48
CA SER A 273 74.74 -25.54 20.09
C SER A 273 75.42 -24.65 19.06
N ASP A 274 75.29 -23.39 19.27
CA ASP A 274 76.13 -22.23 19.00
C ASP A 274 75.51 -21.08 18.24
N ASN A 275 75.38 -20.04 18.92
CA ASN A 275 75.23 -18.61 18.67
C ASN A 275 74.06 -18.00 19.40
N ASP A 276 74.18 -17.91 20.73
CA ASP A 276 73.09 -17.33 21.55
C ASP A 276 72.76 -15.84 21.23
N GLU A 277 73.76 -15.14 20.72
CA GLU A 277 73.58 -13.70 20.40
C GLU A 277 72.81 -13.46 19.09
N LEU A 278 73.13 -14.22 18.06
CA LEU A 278 72.41 -14.20 16.80
C LEU A 278 70.94 -14.68 16.95
N LYS A 279 70.77 -15.71 17.80
CA LYS A 279 69.42 -16.23 18.14
C LYS A 279 68.56 -15.16 18.87
N LYS A 280 69.17 -14.43 19.81
CA LYS A 280 68.48 -13.32 20.55
C LYS A 280 68.10 -12.19 19.62
N LEU A 281 68.96 -11.74 18.74
CA LEU A 281 68.65 -10.66 17.79
C LEU A 281 67.61 -11.05 16.77
N ARG A 282 67.61 -12.28 16.25
CA ARG A 282 66.57 -12.79 15.34
C ARG A 282 65.21 -12.89 16.06
N PHE A 283 65.18 -13.34 17.31
CA PHE A 283 63.96 -13.40 18.13
C PHE A 283 63.41 -12.01 18.43
N GLU A 284 64.26 -11.06 18.76
CA GLU A 284 63.84 -9.68 19.03
C GLU A 284 63.28 -8.99 17.78
N LYS A 285 63.94 -9.17 16.61
CA LYS A 285 63.41 -8.69 15.32
C LYS A 285 62.00 -9.22 15.03
N GLN A 286 61.79 -10.49 15.24
CA GLN A 286 60.56 -11.17 14.90
C GLN A 286 59.43 -10.80 15.89
N THR A 287 59.75 -10.61 17.16
CA THR A 287 58.79 -10.08 18.13
C THR A 287 58.30 -8.70 17.73
N ILE A 288 59.18 -7.84 17.21
CA ILE A 288 58.85 -6.52 16.69
C ILE A 288 57.99 -6.62 15.41
N GLU A 289 58.29 -7.57 14.52
CA GLU A 289 57.47 -7.80 13.30
C GLU A 289 56.04 -8.24 13.63
N ILE A 290 55.84 -9.09 14.63
CA ILE A 290 54.52 -9.50 15.13
C ILE A 290 53.76 -8.29 15.69
N GLN A 291 54.42 -7.42 16.44
CA GLN A 291 53.82 -6.21 16.99
C GLN A 291 53.41 -5.24 15.87
N ILE A 292 54.26 -5.03 14.86
CA ILE A 292 53.96 -4.20 13.69
C ILE A 292 52.74 -4.74 12.96
N ASN A 293 52.65 -6.05 12.72
CA ASN A 293 51.55 -6.69 12.02
C ASN A 293 50.22 -6.56 12.79
N LYS A 294 50.21 -6.73 14.10
CA LYS A 294 49.03 -6.52 14.96
C LYS A 294 48.54 -5.08 14.89
N LEU A 295 49.44 -4.09 14.96
CA LEU A 295 49.11 -2.68 14.86
C LEU A 295 48.59 -2.32 13.45
N LYS A 296 49.14 -2.90 12.38
CA LYS A 296 48.64 -2.74 11.00
C LYS A 296 47.24 -3.35 10.80
N GLN A 297 46.97 -4.52 11.38
CA GLN A 297 45.65 -5.14 11.38
C GLN A 297 44.62 -4.26 12.11
N PHE A 298 44.96 -3.76 13.28
CA PHE A 298 44.13 -2.84 14.03
C PHE A 298 43.80 -1.59 13.20
N LYS A 299 44.79 -0.97 12.56
CA LYS A 299 44.61 0.18 11.67
C LYS A 299 43.66 -0.11 10.49
N ASN A 300 43.77 -1.30 9.89
CA ASN A 300 42.90 -1.73 8.80
C ASN A 300 41.46 -1.94 9.28
N THR A 301 41.22 -2.47 10.46
CA THR A 301 39.90 -2.63 11.07
C THR A 301 39.28 -1.27 11.33
N LEU A 302 40.02 -0.32 11.83
CA LEU A 302 39.60 1.07 12.05
C LEU A 302 39.24 1.78 10.75
N LYS A 303 40.01 1.55 9.68
CA LYS A 303 39.69 2.07 8.34
C LYS A 303 38.40 1.51 7.76
N LYS A 304 38.15 0.21 7.97
CA LYS A 304 36.87 -0.43 7.60
C LYS A 304 35.70 0.16 8.38
N TYR A 305 35.83 0.36 9.68
CA TYR A 305 34.82 0.99 10.51
C TYR A 305 34.46 2.40 10.00
N LYS A 306 35.46 3.25 9.74
CA LYS A 306 35.23 4.59 9.16
C LYS A 306 34.58 4.56 7.78
N SER A 307 34.93 3.56 6.96
CA SER A 307 34.29 3.39 5.65
C SER A 307 32.80 3.02 5.77
N ASN A 308 32.44 2.22 6.78
CA ASN A 308 31.04 1.88 7.04
C ASN A 308 30.24 3.09 7.56
N LEU A 309 30.78 3.87 8.49
CA LEU A 309 30.17 5.12 8.95
C LEU A 309 29.97 6.11 7.80
N LYS A 310 30.91 6.18 6.84
CA LYS A 310 30.74 7.00 5.64
C LYS A 310 29.57 6.54 4.78
N LYS A 311 29.38 5.24 4.59
CA LYS A 311 28.23 4.67 3.86
C LYS A 311 26.90 4.97 4.56
N GLU A 312 26.85 4.92 5.88
CA GLU A 312 25.67 5.31 6.67
C GLU A 312 25.37 6.80 6.54
N SER A 313 26.39 7.65 6.58
CA SER A 313 26.25 9.10 6.33
C SER A 313 25.72 9.38 4.92
N ASP A 314 26.20 8.67 3.90
CA ASP A 314 25.74 8.83 2.51
C ASP A 314 24.29 8.38 2.34
N ALA A 315 23.86 7.33 3.05
CA ALA A 315 22.47 6.84 3.05
C ALA A 315 21.49 7.83 3.69
N LEU A 316 21.93 8.60 4.70
CA LEU A 316 21.12 9.59 5.40
C LEU A 316 21.17 10.99 4.77
N SER A 317 22.06 11.24 3.83
CA SER A 317 22.24 12.56 3.22
C SER A 317 20.99 13.14 2.53
N PRO A 318 20.05 12.36 1.93
CA PRO A 318 18.80 12.89 1.36
C PRO A 318 17.90 13.57 2.40
N ILE A 319 18.03 13.23 3.68
CA ILE A 319 17.22 13.79 4.77
C ILE A 319 17.46 15.30 4.94
N GLN A 320 18.71 15.76 4.80
CA GLN A 320 19.02 17.18 4.87
C GLN A 320 18.38 17.98 3.74
N TYR A 321 18.31 17.40 2.54
CA TYR A 321 17.62 18.01 1.41
C TYR A 321 16.12 18.10 1.66
N ILE A 322 15.51 17.02 2.15
CA ILE A 322 14.07 16.98 2.47
C ILE A 322 13.74 18.02 3.54
N LEU A 323 14.51 18.11 4.61
CA LEU A 323 14.29 19.12 5.67
C LEU A 323 14.39 20.55 5.13
N LYS A 324 15.36 20.84 4.27
CA LYS A 324 15.57 22.18 3.72
C LYS A 324 14.43 22.62 2.79
N GLU A 325 13.92 21.71 1.96
CA GLU A 325 12.86 22.00 1.00
C GLU A 325 11.45 22.04 1.61
N PHE A 326 11.22 21.24 2.66
CA PHE A 326 9.87 21.04 3.22
C PHE A 326 9.62 21.69 4.58
N SER A 327 10.66 22.19 5.27
CA SER A 327 10.52 22.85 6.60
C SER A 327 9.55 24.03 6.61
N ASN A 328 9.37 24.72 5.49
CA ASN A 328 8.48 25.88 5.36
C ASN A 328 7.09 25.54 4.79
N ARG A 329 6.80 24.29 4.45
CA ARG A 329 5.57 23.88 3.75
C ARG A 329 4.71 22.89 4.52
N VAL A 330 5.21 22.34 5.62
CA VAL A 330 4.52 21.31 6.42
C VAL A 330 4.38 21.80 7.85
N PRO A 331 3.16 21.78 8.44
CA PRO A 331 2.99 22.12 9.86
C PRO A 331 3.79 21.17 10.75
N ASP A 332 4.25 21.70 11.89
CA ASP A 332 5.05 20.95 12.87
C ASP A 332 4.25 19.75 13.40
N ASN A 333 4.60 18.55 12.93
CA ASN A 333 3.98 17.31 13.33
C ASN A 333 5.06 16.26 13.68
N GLU A 334 4.66 15.11 14.20
CA GLU A 334 5.57 14.00 14.57
C GLU A 334 6.55 13.62 13.44
N TYR A 335 6.17 13.85 12.20
CA TYR A 335 6.99 13.54 11.03
C TYR A 335 8.19 14.48 10.89
N LEU A 336 8.03 15.77 11.16
CA LEU A 336 9.14 16.74 11.17
C LEU A 336 10.08 16.52 12.35
N GLN A 337 9.57 16.11 13.51
CA GLN A 337 10.40 15.73 14.65
C GLN A 337 11.25 14.49 14.34
N PHE A 338 10.68 13.49 13.69
CA PHE A 338 11.42 12.30 13.25
C PHE A 338 12.55 12.66 12.26
N LEU A 339 12.28 13.51 11.27
CA LEU A 339 13.29 13.99 10.31
C LEU A 339 14.38 14.84 10.98
N ARG A 340 14.04 15.66 11.96
CA ARG A 340 15.02 16.42 12.76
C ARG A 340 15.94 15.50 13.56
N ASN A 341 15.38 14.45 14.20
CA ASN A 341 16.18 13.46 14.93
C ASN A 341 17.15 12.72 14.00
N LEU A 342 16.71 12.29 12.82
CA LEU A 342 17.58 11.67 11.82
C LEU A 342 18.66 12.63 11.30
N SER A 343 18.37 13.93 11.19
CA SER A 343 19.36 14.93 10.82
C SER A 343 20.42 15.15 11.89
N LEU A 344 20.02 15.11 13.17
CA LEU A 344 20.95 15.16 14.30
C LEU A 344 21.87 13.92 14.33
N GLU A 345 21.32 12.73 14.06
CA GLU A 345 22.08 11.51 13.94
C GLU A 345 23.11 11.58 12.80
N LEU A 346 22.71 12.13 11.65
CA LEU A 346 23.62 12.38 10.52
C LEU A 346 24.75 13.35 10.89
N GLU A 347 24.46 14.42 11.64
CA GLU A 347 25.50 15.37 12.11
C GLU A 347 26.46 14.71 13.08
N ASN A 348 25.96 13.88 14.01
CA ASN A 348 26.81 13.11 14.93
C ASN A 348 27.74 12.15 14.17
N ILE A 349 27.24 11.42 13.18
CA ILE A 349 28.03 10.54 12.32
C ILE A 349 29.09 11.36 11.55
N LYS A 350 28.77 12.53 11.01
CA LYS A 350 29.73 13.39 10.33
C LYS A 350 30.83 13.91 11.25
N ILE A 351 30.49 14.23 12.49
CA ILE A 351 31.47 14.62 13.52
C ILE A 351 32.39 13.44 13.82
N GLU A 352 31.83 12.24 14.03
CA GLU A 352 32.58 11.04 14.34
C GLU A 352 33.54 10.64 13.20
N ILE A 353 33.13 10.77 11.93
CA ILE A 353 33.99 10.56 10.75
C ILE A 353 35.17 11.55 10.73
N LYS A 354 34.94 12.80 11.11
CA LYS A 354 35.97 13.85 11.09
C LYS A 354 36.91 13.80 12.30
N THR A 355 36.47 13.22 13.40
CA THR A 355 37.26 13.17 14.63
C THR A 355 38.44 12.23 14.46
N LYS A 356 39.64 12.73 14.61
CA LYS A 356 40.83 11.90 14.72
C LYS A 356 40.94 11.44 16.18
N TYR A 357 40.78 10.14 16.40
CA TYR A 357 40.99 9.59 17.74
C TYR A 357 42.46 9.75 18.15
N PRO A 358 42.76 10.16 19.39
CA PRO A 358 44.13 10.36 19.87
C PRO A 358 45.03 9.15 19.66
N PHE A 359 44.49 7.95 19.81
CA PHE A 359 45.23 6.69 19.64
C PHE A 359 45.65 6.38 18.17
N GLU A 360 45.05 7.03 17.13
CA GLU A 360 45.51 6.86 15.73
C GLU A 360 46.90 7.46 15.52
N TYR A 361 47.18 8.56 16.18
CA TYR A 361 48.52 9.15 16.17
C TYR A 361 49.54 8.26 16.91
N ASP A 362 49.14 7.67 18.05
CA ASP A 362 49.97 6.75 18.81
C ASP A 362 50.26 5.48 18.03
N VAL A 363 49.30 4.91 17.32
CA VAL A 363 49.50 3.71 16.50
C VAL A 363 50.48 3.96 15.36
N ASP A 364 50.37 5.06 14.65
CA ASP A 364 51.28 5.37 13.54
C ASP A 364 52.69 5.74 14.03
N SER A 365 52.82 6.45 15.13
CA SER A 365 54.11 6.75 15.75
C SER A 365 54.75 5.50 16.26
N LYS A 366 53.98 4.58 16.89
CA LYS A 366 54.46 3.30 17.39
C LYS A 366 54.93 2.36 16.30
N ILE A 367 54.17 2.29 15.19
CA ILE A 367 54.59 1.52 14.00
C ILE A 367 55.93 2.05 13.48
N LYS A 368 56.10 3.37 13.33
CA LYS A 368 57.36 3.96 12.87
C LYS A 368 58.52 3.71 13.84
N GLU A 369 58.30 3.80 15.14
CA GLU A 369 59.30 3.47 16.16
C GLU A 369 59.75 2.02 16.05
N LEU A 370 58.80 1.09 15.95
CA LEU A 370 59.08 -0.33 15.82
C LEU A 370 59.78 -0.68 14.50
N GLU A 371 59.41 -0.02 13.39
CA GLU A 371 60.11 -0.18 12.11
C GLU A 371 61.54 0.32 12.15
N LYS A 372 61.82 1.42 12.87
CA LYS A 372 63.21 1.88 13.13
C LYS A 372 64.00 0.88 13.96
N LYS A 373 63.41 0.34 15.05
CA LYS A 373 64.04 -0.70 15.89
C LYS A 373 64.34 -1.97 15.08
N ARG A 374 63.36 -2.41 14.28
CA ARG A 374 63.52 -3.55 13.37
C ARG A 374 64.72 -3.37 12.42
N LYS A 375 64.85 -2.17 11.83
CA LYS A 375 65.94 -1.85 10.90
C LYS A 375 67.30 -1.88 11.61
N SER A 376 67.42 -1.31 12.80
CA SER A 376 68.67 -1.31 13.56
C SER A 376 69.09 -2.71 14.01
N ILE A 377 68.15 -3.60 14.33
CA ILE A 377 68.42 -5.01 14.66
C ILE A 377 68.81 -5.76 13.39
N GLN A 378 68.21 -5.50 12.25
CA GLN A 378 68.55 -6.07 10.97
C GLN A 378 69.99 -5.75 10.57
N GLU A 379 70.42 -4.47 10.72
CA GLU A 379 71.79 -4.04 10.50
C GLU A 379 72.79 -4.75 11.42
N LYS A 380 72.42 -5.04 12.68
CA LYS A 380 73.24 -5.80 13.58
C LYS A 380 73.35 -7.28 13.21
N ILE A 381 72.28 -7.87 12.68
CA ILE A 381 72.29 -9.28 12.22
C ILE A 381 73.13 -9.43 10.97
N GLU A 382 73.22 -8.46 10.07
CA GLU A 382 74.01 -8.48 8.82
C GLU A 382 75.55 -8.40 9.07
N ILE A 383 75.95 -7.94 10.23
CA ILE A 383 77.37 -7.81 10.62
C ILE A 383 77.91 -9.14 11.12
N ILE A 384 77.08 -10.11 11.53
CA ILE A 384 77.45 -11.39 12.07
C ILE A 384 77.59 -12.44 10.96
N PRO A 385 78.75 -13.11 10.72
CA PRO A 385 78.88 -14.05 9.61
C PRO A 385 77.99 -15.28 9.78
N ASP A 386 77.24 -15.61 8.75
CA ASP A 386 76.35 -16.77 8.71
C ASP A 386 77.09 -18.04 8.39
N ILE A 387 77.09 -19.00 9.30
CA ILE A 387 77.59 -20.34 9.06
C ILE A 387 76.40 -21.31 9.02
N SER A 388 76.15 -21.83 7.79
CA SER A 388 75.27 -22.95 7.40
C SER A 388 73.76 -22.71 7.32
N ASP A 389 73.33 -22.68 6.09
CA ASP A 389 71.98 -23.06 5.62
C ASP A 389 71.75 -24.56 5.93
N GLU A 390 70.80 -24.91 6.78
CA GLU A 390 70.04 -26.17 6.71
C GLU A 390 69.24 -26.56 7.96
N ALA A 391 69.00 -25.70 8.93
CA ALA A 391 67.99 -25.99 9.96
C ALA A 391 67.21 -24.73 10.32
N LEU A 392 65.93 -24.74 10.06
CA LEU A 392 65.01 -23.82 10.75
C LEU A 392 65.28 -23.88 12.23
N THR A 393 65.79 -22.80 12.81
CA THR A 393 66.12 -22.78 14.27
C THR A 393 64.81 -23.01 15.03
N ASP A 394 64.88 -23.70 16.17
CA ASP A 394 63.72 -24.01 17.02
C ASP A 394 62.91 -22.74 17.33
N ASN A 395 63.55 -21.60 17.47
CA ASN A 395 62.89 -20.30 17.62
C ASN A 395 62.01 -19.89 16.41
N GLN A 396 62.40 -20.20 15.19
CA GLN A 396 61.58 -19.93 14.00
C GLN A 396 60.37 -20.85 13.96
N ARG A 397 60.52 -22.10 14.39
CA ARG A 397 59.39 -23.05 14.52
C ARG A 397 58.40 -22.60 15.59
N TYR A 398 58.86 -22.12 16.75
CA TYR A 398 57.96 -21.59 17.80
C TYR A 398 57.19 -20.35 17.36
N ILE A 399 57.77 -19.50 16.54
CA ILE A 399 57.12 -18.31 16.05
C ILE A 399 56.05 -18.67 15.00
N ILE A 400 56.38 -19.59 14.09
CA ILE A 400 55.39 -20.11 13.13
C ILE A 400 54.25 -20.81 13.88
N LEU A 401 54.56 -21.57 14.95
CA LEU A 401 53.53 -22.18 15.80
C LEU A 401 52.62 -21.13 16.46
N GLY A 402 53.21 -20.02 16.94
CA GLY A 402 52.45 -18.90 17.50
C GLY A 402 51.55 -18.22 16.46
N GLU A 403 52.04 -18.05 15.22
CA GLU A 403 51.24 -17.53 14.09
C GLU A 403 50.11 -18.49 13.70
N LEU A 404 50.42 -19.79 13.62
CA LEU A 404 49.40 -20.82 13.31
C LEU A 404 48.34 -20.88 14.41
N LYS A 405 48.71 -20.79 15.70
CA LYS A 405 47.79 -20.68 16.83
C LYS A 405 46.89 -19.45 16.72
N SER A 406 47.47 -18.28 16.43
CA SER A 406 46.75 -17.04 16.29
C SER A 406 45.73 -17.05 15.14
N ASN A 407 46.03 -17.77 14.06
CA ASN A 407 45.15 -17.90 12.89
C ASN A 407 44.12 -19.01 13.06
N LEU A 408 44.45 -20.11 13.75
CA LEU A 408 43.57 -21.26 13.90
C LEU A 408 42.48 -21.04 14.96
N SER A 409 42.81 -20.42 16.11
CA SER A 409 41.85 -20.21 17.21
C SER A 409 40.58 -19.47 16.83
N PRO A 410 40.61 -18.35 16.08
CA PRO A 410 39.39 -17.66 15.65
C PRO A 410 38.55 -18.46 14.65
N ILE A 411 39.20 -19.32 13.84
CA ILE A 411 38.54 -20.13 12.82
C ILE A 411 37.78 -21.30 13.46
N LEU A 412 38.36 -21.94 14.46
CA LEU A 412 37.75 -23.06 15.17
C LEU A 412 36.61 -22.63 16.10
N SER A 413 36.60 -21.38 16.57
CA SER A 413 35.52 -20.84 17.40
C SER A 413 34.27 -20.42 16.60
N GLN A 414 34.31 -20.40 15.26
CA GLN A 414 33.19 -20.06 14.43
C GLN A 414 32.24 -21.25 14.27
N ASN A 415 31.08 -21.18 14.91
CA ASN A 415 29.99 -22.12 14.67
C ASN A 415 29.07 -21.56 13.56
N PHE A 416 28.95 -22.31 12.49
CA PHE A 416 28.00 -22.02 11.40
C PHE A 416 26.80 -22.96 11.52
N ASP A 417 25.64 -22.40 11.86
CA ASP A 417 24.41 -23.18 11.99
C ASP A 417 23.66 -23.26 10.64
N THR A 418 24.29 -23.95 9.68
CA THR A 418 23.70 -24.19 8.36
C THR A 418 22.45 -25.06 8.45
N LYS A 419 22.45 -26.02 9.38
CA LYS A 419 21.34 -26.98 9.53
C LYS A 419 20.07 -26.29 10.00
N ASN A 420 20.16 -25.43 11.00
CA ASN A 420 19.03 -24.66 11.51
C ASN A 420 18.43 -23.72 10.43
N THR A 421 19.29 -23.06 9.63
CA THR A 421 18.82 -22.20 8.54
C THR A 421 18.14 -23.03 7.44
N GLN A 422 18.66 -24.20 7.12
CA GLN A 422 18.05 -25.13 6.16
C GLN A 422 16.69 -25.63 6.66
N GLU A 423 16.57 -26.05 7.92
CA GLU A 423 15.31 -26.48 8.53
C GLU A 423 14.26 -25.36 8.52
N LYS A 424 14.67 -24.10 8.74
CA LYS A 424 13.78 -22.94 8.60
C LYS A 424 13.28 -22.74 7.18
N ILE A 425 14.14 -22.91 6.17
CA ILE A 425 13.76 -22.83 4.76
C ILE A 425 12.73 -23.90 4.44
N GLU A 426 12.98 -25.16 4.83
CA GLU A 426 12.06 -26.28 4.59
C GLU A 426 10.71 -26.07 5.29
N ALA A 427 10.70 -25.53 6.51
CA ALA A 427 9.45 -25.20 7.22
C ALA A 427 8.66 -24.12 6.49
N VAL A 428 9.32 -23.08 5.99
CA VAL A 428 8.69 -22.00 5.21
C VAL A 428 8.15 -22.57 3.87
N GLU A 429 8.88 -23.43 3.19
CA GLU A 429 8.44 -24.04 1.93
C GLU A 429 7.21 -24.96 2.13
N LYS A 430 7.18 -25.74 3.19
CA LYS A 430 6.00 -26.56 3.57
C LYS A 430 4.79 -25.66 3.81
N TYR A 431 4.99 -24.53 4.50
CA TYR A 431 3.90 -23.59 4.76
C TYR A 431 3.42 -22.89 3.48
N ILE A 432 4.34 -22.47 2.59
CA ILE A 432 3.99 -21.94 1.27
C ILE A 432 3.19 -22.95 0.46
N SER A 433 3.60 -24.22 0.44
CA SER A 433 2.89 -25.29 -0.27
C SER A 433 1.47 -25.51 0.28
N TYR A 434 1.32 -25.46 1.60
CA TYR A 434 0.00 -25.49 2.26
C TYR A 434 -0.87 -24.31 1.86
N LEU A 435 -0.33 -23.08 1.86
CA LEU A 435 -1.07 -21.90 1.42
C LEU A 435 -1.46 -21.99 -0.06
N LYS A 436 -0.56 -22.44 -0.92
CA LYS A 436 -0.81 -22.63 -2.36
C LYS A 436 -1.90 -23.69 -2.63
N SER A 437 -2.01 -24.71 -1.81
CA SER A 437 -3.10 -25.69 -1.94
C SER A 437 -4.48 -25.14 -1.60
N LYS A 438 -4.55 -24.06 -0.81
CA LYS A 438 -5.79 -23.35 -0.47
C LYS A 438 -6.08 -22.16 -1.38
N TYR A 439 -5.08 -21.66 -2.09
CA TYR A 439 -5.25 -20.53 -2.99
C TYR A 439 -6.00 -20.93 -4.25
N VAL A 440 -7.01 -20.15 -4.57
CA VAL A 440 -7.78 -20.31 -5.82
C VAL A 440 -7.39 -19.19 -6.78
N ASP A 441 -6.81 -19.55 -7.93
CA ASP A 441 -6.49 -18.57 -8.97
C ASP A 441 -7.79 -17.94 -9.51
N PRO A 442 -7.95 -16.61 -9.40
CA PRO A 442 -9.16 -15.92 -9.83
C PRO A 442 -9.28 -15.77 -11.35
N THR A 443 -8.32 -16.20 -12.15
CA THR A 443 -8.22 -15.89 -13.58
C THR A 443 -9.42 -16.39 -14.38
N GLU A 444 -9.80 -17.65 -14.24
CA GLU A 444 -10.93 -18.24 -14.98
C GLU A 444 -12.26 -17.66 -14.46
N LYS A 445 -12.40 -17.51 -13.16
CA LYS A 445 -13.58 -16.89 -12.56
C LYS A 445 -13.74 -15.43 -13.03
N ARG A 446 -12.63 -14.71 -13.16
CA ARG A 446 -12.63 -13.34 -13.69
C ARG A 446 -13.18 -13.30 -15.12
N LYS A 447 -12.71 -14.16 -16.00
CA LYS A 447 -13.23 -14.25 -17.38
C LYS A 447 -14.74 -14.51 -17.41
N SER A 448 -15.19 -15.49 -16.63
CA SER A 448 -16.61 -15.83 -16.53
C SER A 448 -17.44 -14.66 -16.00
N MET A 449 -16.96 -13.97 -14.93
CA MET A 449 -17.66 -12.84 -14.34
C MET A 449 -17.71 -11.62 -15.26
N ILE A 450 -16.64 -11.34 -16.03
CA ILE A 450 -16.62 -10.26 -17.02
C ILE A 450 -17.58 -10.57 -18.18
N ASN A 451 -17.67 -11.81 -18.62
CA ASN A 451 -18.66 -12.21 -19.61
C ASN A 451 -20.10 -12.02 -19.08
N ALA A 452 -20.38 -12.49 -17.86
CA ALA A 452 -21.67 -12.28 -17.21
C ALA A 452 -21.98 -10.76 -17.04
N LEU A 453 -20.98 -9.93 -16.68
CA LEU A 453 -21.12 -8.49 -16.60
C LEU A 453 -21.51 -7.90 -17.96
N ASN A 454 -20.85 -8.33 -19.04
CA ASN A 454 -21.20 -7.89 -20.38
C ASN A 454 -22.63 -8.28 -20.76
N ASP A 455 -23.08 -9.50 -20.40
CA ASP A 455 -24.45 -9.95 -20.67
C ASP A 455 -25.47 -9.09 -19.93
N TYR A 456 -25.26 -8.78 -18.66
CA TYR A 456 -26.13 -7.89 -17.89
C TYR A 456 -26.13 -6.46 -18.45
N ILE A 457 -24.98 -5.89 -18.79
CA ILE A 457 -24.88 -4.57 -19.43
C ILE A 457 -25.66 -4.57 -20.75
N GLN A 458 -25.55 -5.66 -21.55
CA GLN A 458 -26.22 -5.78 -22.83
C GLN A 458 -27.75 -5.75 -22.71
N ILE A 459 -28.32 -6.27 -21.63
CA ILE A 459 -29.77 -6.19 -21.36
C ILE A 459 -30.21 -4.72 -21.37
N TYR A 460 -29.47 -3.86 -20.67
CA TYR A 460 -29.79 -2.44 -20.54
C TYR A 460 -29.45 -1.64 -21.80
N LEU A 461 -28.35 -1.97 -22.49
CA LEU A 461 -28.04 -1.37 -23.80
C LEU A 461 -29.14 -1.63 -24.85
N ASN A 462 -29.66 -2.86 -24.88
CA ASN A 462 -30.77 -3.21 -25.79
C ASN A 462 -32.04 -2.38 -25.51
N ASN A 463 -32.30 -2.06 -24.23
CA ASN A 463 -33.44 -1.24 -23.84
C ASN A 463 -33.33 0.21 -24.37
N VAL A 464 -32.09 0.74 -24.44
CA VAL A 464 -31.81 2.11 -24.92
C VAL A 464 -31.30 2.16 -26.37
N SER A 465 -31.42 1.09 -27.13
CA SER A 465 -30.88 0.98 -28.50
C SER A 465 -31.32 2.14 -29.41
N LYS A 466 -32.57 2.59 -29.30
CA LYS A 466 -33.07 3.74 -30.05
C LYS A 466 -32.40 5.07 -29.66
N ALA A 467 -32.09 5.24 -28.37
CA ALA A 467 -31.41 6.45 -27.88
C ALA A 467 -29.94 6.50 -28.29
N LEU A 468 -29.30 5.34 -28.42
CA LEU A 468 -27.92 5.19 -28.90
C LEU A 468 -27.77 5.32 -30.41
N GLY A 469 -28.88 5.36 -31.18
CA GLY A 469 -28.88 5.58 -32.63
C GLY A 469 -28.00 4.58 -33.39
N GLU A 470 -26.92 5.05 -33.99
CA GLU A 470 -26.00 4.20 -34.76
C GLU A 470 -25.27 3.11 -33.92
N TYR A 471 -25.18 3.29 -32.62
CA TYR A 471 -24.57 2.32 -31.69
C TYR A 471 -25.60 1.36 -31.07
N GLY A 472 -26.85 1.44 -31.44
CA GLY A 472 -27.97 0.71 -30.81
C GLY A 472 -27.91 -0.82 -30.94
N ASP A 473 -27.17 -1.35 -31.93
CA ASP A 473 -26.94 -2.79 -32.16
C ASP A 473 -25.55 -3.26 -31.68
N TYR A 474 -24.73 -2.34 -31.14
CA TYR A 474 -23.38 -2.67 -30.69
C TYR A 474 -23.40 -3.54 -29.42
N LYS A 475 -22.32 -4.28 -29.22
CA LYS A 475 -22.16 -5.20 -28.10
C LYS A 475 -21.30 -4.56 -27.00
N SER A 476 -21.70 -4.82 -25.77
CA SER A 476 -20.93 -4.48 -24.58
C SER A 476 -19.57 -5.18 -24.60
N ASP A 477 -18.52 -4.44 -24.26
CA ASP A 477 -17.15 -4.91 -24.15
C ASP A 477 -16.48 -4.20 -22.96
N PHE A 478 -16.65 -4.79 -21.77
CA PHE A 478 -16.09 -4.22 -20.55
C PHE A 478 -14.58 -4.43 -20.50
N ASP A 479 -13.83 -3.35 -20.53
CA ASP A 479 -12.38 -3.38 -20.34
C ASP A 479 -12.01 -3.50 -18.86
N TYR A 480 -11.65 -4.71 -18.45
CA TYR A 480 -11.23 -4.97 -17.08
C TYR A 480 -10.02 -4.15 -16.64
N LYS A 481 -9.11 -3.78 -17.55
CA LYS A 481 -7.89 -3.03 -17.20
C LYS A 481 -8.21 -1.57 -16.84
N THR A 482 -9.02 -0.91 -17.65
CA THR A 482 -9.42 0.49 -17.44
C THR A 482 -10.67 0.64 -16.57
N LYS A 483 -11.41 -0.46 -16.32
CA LYS A 483 -12.70 -0.47 -15.62
C LYS A 483 -13.75 0.39 -16.34
N ALA A 484 -13.71 0.39 -17.65
CA ALA A 484 -14.57 1.19 -18.51
C ALA A 484 -15.35 0.30 -19.49
N LEU A 485 -16.57 0.72 -19.80
CA LEU A 485 -17.37 0.08 -20.85
C LEU A 485 -16.94 0.61 -22.22
N ARG A 486 -16.75 -0.29 -23.15
CA ARG A 486 -16.61 0.00 -24.58
C ARG A 486 -17.75 -0.62 -25.34
N LEU A 487 -18.04 -0.09 -26.52
CA LEU A 487 -18.98 -0.70 -27.44
C LEU A 487 -18.22 -1.26 -28.64
N ARG A 488 -18.66 -2.41 -29.10
CA ARG A 488 -18.05 -3.11 -30.22
C ARG A 488 -19.08 -3.40 -31.30
N LYS A 489 -18.78 -3.03 -32.52
CA LYS A 489 -19.64 -3.38 -33.67
C LYS A 489 -19.79 -4.91 -33.78
N PRO A 490 -20.99 -5.42 -34.09
CA PRO A 490 -21.17 -6.84 -34.32
C PRO A 490 -20.14 -7.38 -35.33
N ARG A 491 -19.53 -8.54 -35.00
CA ARG A 491 -18.46 -9.19 -35.78
C ARG A 491 -17.13 -8.41 -35.90
N SER A 492 -16.96 -7.30 -35.17
CA SER A 492 -15.66 -6.59 -35.08
C SER A 492 -14.92 -6.98 -33.82
N VAL A 493 -13.59 -6.98 -33.85
CA VAL A 493 -12.74 -7.19 -32.68
C VAL A 493 -12.37 -5.83 -32.03
N ALA A 494 -12.29 -4.77 -32.83
CA ALA A 494 -11.91 -3.45 -32.36
C ALA A 494 -13.11 -2.73 -31.70
N PRO A 495 -12.92 -2.03 -30.56
CA PRO A 495 -13.93 -1.17 -30.00
C PRO A 495 -14.22 0.02 -30.91
N ALA A 496 -15.45 0.53 -30.84
CA ALA A 496 -15.85 1.73 -31.56
C ALA A 496 -15.30 2.99 -30.86
N SER A 497 -15.02 4.02 -31.66
CA SER A 497 -14.73 5.36 -31.13
C SER A 497 -16.04 6.11 -30.95
N ILE A 498 -16.42 6.37 -29.68
CA ILE A 498 -17.63 7.12 -29.33
C ILE A 498 -17.20 8.50 -28.87
N THR A 499 -17.82 9.53 -29.42
CA THR A 499 -17.43 10.92 -29.15
C THR A 499 -18.54 11.74 -28.49
N SER A 500 -19.78 11.26 -28.55
CA SER A 500 -20.94 11.99 -28.01
C SER A 500 -21.08 11.80 -26.51
N SER A 501 -21.18 12.90 -25.76
CA SER A 501 -21.47 12.88 -24.32
C SER A 501 -22.80 12.21 -24.00
N SER A 502 -23.80 12.32 -24.89
CA SER A 502 -25.09 11.66 -24.70
C SER A 502 -24.99 10.13 -24.78
N ASP A 503 -24.09 9.61 -25.64
CA ASP A 503 -23.89 8.15 -25.74
C ASP A 503 -23.08 7.64 -24.57
N HIS A 504 -22.05 8.39 -24.11
CA HIS A 504 -21.32 8.09 -22.88
C HIS A 504 -22.25 8.04 -21.66
N LEU A 505 -23.23 8.95 -21.54
CA LEU A 505 -24.22 8.88 -20.49
C LEU A 505 -24.91 7.51 -20.43
N PHE A 506 -25.46 7.05 -21.56
CA PHE A 506 -26.15 5.75 -21.60
C PHE A 506 -25.18 4.60 -21.31
N MET A 507 -23.95 4.69 -21.77
CA MET A 507 -22.93 3.70 -21.44
C MET A 507 -22.67 3.64 -19.93
N HIS A 508 -22.53 4.78 -19.26
CA HIS A 508 -22.38 4.84 -17.80
C HIS A 508 -23.58 4.24 -17.08
N LEU A 509 -24.79 4.66 -17.43
CA LEU A 509 -26.00 4.12 -16.82
C LEU A 509 -26.10 2.60 -17.02
N CYS A 510 -25.97 2.11 -18.26
CA CYS A 510 -26.05 0.68 -18.55
C CYS A 510 -24.96 -0.12 -17.82
N MET A 511 -23.74 0.42 -17.70
CA MET A 511 -22.66 -0.22 -16.96
C MET A 511 -22.98 -0.35 -15.47
N PHE A 512 -23.41 0.74 -14.82
CA PHE A 512 -23.74 0.70 -13.39
C PHE A 512 -24.94 -0.19 -13.11
N LEU A 513 -26.00 -0.10 -13.92
CA LEU A 513 -27.19 -0.94 -13.76
C LEU A 513 -26.87 -2.43 -13.99
N GLY A 514 -26.13 -2.76 -15.05
CA GLY A 514 -25.69 -4.13 -15.32
C GLY A 514 -24.78 -4.67 -14.21
N MET A 515 -23.89 -3.83 -13.69
CA MET A 515 -22.99 -4.19 -12.60
C MET A 515 -23.75 -4.45 -11.30
N HIS A 516 -24.68 -3.57 -10.91
CA HIS A 516 -25.53 -3.80 -9.74
C HIS A 516 -26.41 -5.05 -9.89
N HIS A 517 -26.96 -5.30 -11.05
CA HIS A 517 -27.77 -6.49 -11.30
C HIS A 517 -26.93 -7.77 -11.09
N LEU A 518 -25.72 -7.84 -11.65
CA LEU A 518 -24.77 -8.93 -11.43
C LEU A 518 -24.38 -9.08 -9.95
N ILE A 519 -24.04 -7.97 -9.28
CA ILE A 519 -23.62 -7.93 -7.87
C ILE A 519 -24.72 -8.50 -6.97
N MET A 520 -25.96 -8.12 -7.22
CA MET A 520 -27.11 -8.59 -6.43
C MET A 520 -27.37 -10.09 -6.67
N ASN A 521 -27.21 -10.57 -7.90
CA ASN A 521 -27.35 -12.00 -8.23
C ASN A 521 -26.30 -12.85 -7.52
N ASN A 522 -25.08 -12.31 -7.35
CA ASN A 522 -24.00 -12.96 -6.62
C ASN A 522 -24.09 -12.80 -5.10
N LYS A 523 -25.11 -12.10 -4.57
CA LYS A 523 -25.29 -11.82 -3.14
C LYS A 523 -24.05 -11.23 -2.48
N ASN A 524 -23.37 -10.32 -3.20
CA ASN A 524 -22.13 -9.70 -2.72
C ASN A 524 -22.40 -8.86 -1.44
N PRO A 525 -21.61 -9.04 -0.37
CA PRO A 525 -21.85 -8.35 0.90
C PRO A 525 -21.20 -6.95 0.96
N TYR A 526 -20.40 -6.56 -0.04
CA TYR A 526 -19.60 -5.33 0.03
C TYR A 526 -20.27 -4.14 -0.67
N ILE A 527 -21.21 -4.37 -1.57
CA ILE A 527 -21.88 -3.31 -2.34
C ILE A 527 -23.33 -3.23 -1.88
N ILE A 528 -23.74 -2.04 -1.44
CA ILE A 528 -25.12 -1.77 -1.06
C ILE A 528 -26.01 -1.71 -2.30
N PRO A 529 -27.24 -2.23 -2.27
CA PRO A 529 -28.21 -2.15 -3.37
C PRO A 529 -28.83 -0.75 -3.48
N PHE A 530 -28.02 0.21 -3.83
CA PHE A 530 -28.33 1.64 -3.82
C PHE A 530 -27.54 2.36 -4.91
N LEU A 531 -28.12 3.36 -5.53
CA LEU A 531 -27.44 4.22 -6.49
C LEU A 531 -27.94 5.67 -6.35
N ILE A 532 -27.02 6.63 -6.26
CA ILE A 532 -27.30 8.05 -6.35
C ILE A 532 -26.75 8.58 -7.68
N ILE A 533 -27.61 9.24 -8.46
CA ILE A 533 -27.32 9.73 -9.80
C ILE A 533 -27.57 11.24 -9.82
N ASP A 534 -26.57 12.02 -10.22
CA ASP A 534 -26.67 13.46 -10.29
C ASP A 534 -26.73 13.93 -11.76
N GLN A 535 -27.80 14.59 -12.13
CA GLN A 535 -28.04 15.28 -13.38
C GLN A 535 -27.72 14.46 -14.66
N PRO A 536 -28.29 13.28 -14.85
CA PRO A 536 -28.06 12.51 -16.07
C PRO A 536 -28.56 13.22 -17.34
N SER A 537 -29.50 14.14 -17.24
CA SER A 537 -29.96 14.93 -18.38
C SER A 537 -29.00 16.04 -18.83
N ARG A 538 -27.94 16.32 -18.05
CA ARG A 538 -26.97 17.41 -18.32
C ARG A 538 -26.40 17.46 -19.74
N PRO A 539 -26.09 16.36 -20.44
CA PRO A 539 -25.58 16.43 -21.82
C PRO A 539 -26.56 17.01 -22.86
N TYR A 540 -27.84 17.09 -22.53
CA TYR A 540 -28.88 17.61 -23.41
C TYR A 540 -29.22 19.08 -23.17
N PHE A 541 -28.73 19.65 -22.07
CA PHE A 541 -28.98 21.05 -21.73
C PHE A 541 -27.64 21.80 -21.77
N ASN A 542 -27.57 22.82 -22.62
CA ASN A 542 -26.39 23.66 -22.72
C ASN A 542 -26.07 24.28 -21.36
N ASN A 543 -24.78 24.38 -21.02
CA ASN A 543 -24.21 24.91 -19.77
C ASN A 543 -24.56 26.39 -19.46
N LYS A 544 -25.53 26.98 -20.11
CA LYS A 544 -26.06 28.28 -19.72
C LYS A 544 -27.03 28.06 -18.57
N GLU A 545 -26.86 28.87 -17.52
CA GLU A 545 -27.78 29.03 -16.40
C GLU A 545 -29.21 29.31 -16.91
N SER A 546 -29.93 28.28 -17.33
CA SER A 546 -31.26 28.40 -17.85
C SER A 546 -32.26 28.10 -16.73
N ASP A 547 -33.16 29.03 -16.51
CA ASP A 547 -34.34 28.82 -15.68
C ASP A 547 -35.18 27.67 -16.24
N TYR A 548 -35.94 27.00 -15.35
CA TYR A 548 -36.81 25.86 -15.68
C TYR A 548 -37.70 26.10 -16.90
N GLU A 549 -38.16 27.36 -17.11
CA GLU A 549 -38.94 27.78 -18.30
C GLU A 549 -38.10 27.81 -19.59
N GLU A 550 -36.80 28.15 -19.53
CA GLU A 550 -35.91 28.09 -20.69
C GLU A 550 -35.61 26.65 -21.09
N ILE A 551 -35.51 25.75 -20.11
CA ILE A 551 -35.35 24.32 -20.33
C ILE A 551 -36.60 23.79 -21.08
N LEU A 552 -37.81 24.15 -20.65
CA LEU A 552 -39.05 23.80 -21.32
C LEU A 552 -39.09 24.33 -22.76
N ASN A 553 -38.57 25.52 -23.02
CA ASN A 553 -38.52 26.12 -24.35
C ASN A 553 -37.41 25.53 -25.23
N SER A 554 -36.29 25.09 -24.68
CA SER A 554 -35.18 24.44 -25.41
C SER A 554 -35.50 22.99 -25.79
N LEU A 555 -36.43 22.34 -25.12
CA LEU A 555 -36.95 21.00 -25.39
C LEU A 555 -37.81 20.90 -26.69
N ASN A 556 -37.87 21.94 -27.49
CA ASN A 556 -38.49 21.92 -28.83
C ASN A 556 -37.79 20.96 -29.81
N ASN A 557 -36.63 20.40 -29.44
CA ASN A 557 -35.99 19.33 -30.20
C ASN A 557 -36.56 17.98 -29.76
N LYS A 558 -37.54 17.45 -30.48
CA LYS A 558 -38.23 16.16 -30.18
C LYS A 558 -37.26 14.98 -29.94
N ASN A 559 -36.08 15.02 -30.54
CA ASN A 559 -35.08 13.96 -30.39
C ASN A 559 -34.40 13.96 -29.00
N ASP A 560 -34.00 15.12 -28.48
CA ASP A 560 -33.34 15.23 -27.19
C ASP A 560 -34.31 14.92 -26.05
N TRP A 561 -35.56 15.39 -26.15
CA TRP A 561 -36.61 15.03 -25.21
C TRP A 561 -36.86 13.53 -25.14
N SER A 562 -36.92 12.85 -26.28
CA SER A 562 -37.11 11.40 -26.32
C SER A 562 -35.95 10.63 -25.67
N LYS A 563 -34.71 11.16 -25.79
CA LYS A 563 -33.52 10.60 -25.14
C LYS A 563 -33.59 10.80 -23.62
N VAL A 564 -33.95 12.00 -23.15
CA VAL A 564 -34.17 12.27 -21.72
C VAL A 564 -35.23 11.34 -21.14
N GLN A 565 -36.36 11.16 -21.80
CA GLN A 565 -37.39 10.18 -21.40
C GLN A 565 -36.83 8.74 -21.36
N SER A 566 -35.89 8.42 -22.25
CA SER A 566 -35.28 7.09 -22.28
C SER A 566 -34.41 6.82 -21.04
N ILE A 567 -33.84 7.85 -20.39
CA ILE A 567 -33.15 7.70 -19.10
C ILE A 567 -34.12 7.14 -18.05
N PHE A 568 -35.28 7.80 -17.88
CA PHE A 568 -36.27 7.39 -16.88
C PHE A 568 -36.84 6.00 -17.16
N ARG A 569 -37.13 5.70 -18.45
CA ARG A 569 -37.57 4.36 -18.85
C ARG A 569 -36.52 3.28 -18.59
N LEU A 570 -35.25 3.57 -18.79
CA LEU A 570 -34.17 2.68 -18.50
C LEU A 570 -34.09 2.36 -16.99
N LEU A 571 -34.17 3.39 -16.14
CA LEU A 571 -34.18 3.23 -14.70
C LEU A 571 -35.42 2.47 -14.22
N ASP A 572 -36.57 2.76 -14.75
CA ASP A 572 -37.84 2.08 -14.45
C ASP A 572 -37.80 0.61 -14.89
N TYR A 573 -37.23 0.33 -16.06
CA TYR A 573 -36.99 -1.04 -16.55
C TYR A 573 -36.01 -1.80 -15.65
N PHE A 574 -34.95 -1.17 -15.16
CA PHE A 574 -34.05 -1.77 -14.18
C PHE A 574 -34.79 -2.12 -12.89
N MET A 575 -35.53 -1.18 -12.31
CA MET A 575 -36.32 -1.42 -11.10
C MET A 575 -37.32 -2.56 -11.28
N LYS A 576 -37.98 -2.62 -12.41
CA LYS A 576 -38.89 -3.73 -12.75
C LYS A 576 -38.15 -5.07 -12.67
N ASN A 577 -37.02 -5.21 -13.37
CA ASN A 577 -36.26 -6.48 -13.41
C ASN A 577 -35.81 -6.91 -12.02
N ILE A 578 -35.29 -5.95 -11.22
CA ILE A 578 -34.80 -6.23 -9.87
C ILE A 578 -35.94 -6.69 -8.94
N LEU A 579 -37.09 -6.04 -9.01
CA LEU A 579 -38.22 -6.36 -8.14
C LEU A 579 -38.97 -7.63 -8.58
N GLU A 580 -38.99 -7.96 -9.87
CA GLU A 580 -39.49 -9.25 -10.38
C GLU A 580 -38.62 -10.43 -9.91
N GLU A 581 -37.33 -10.19 -9.59
CA GLU A 581 -36.42 -11.16 -8.99
C GLU A 581 -36.48 -11.17 -7.44
N GLU A 582 -37.50 -10.55 -6.84
CA GLU A 582 -37.70 -10.44 -5.38
C GLU A 582 -36.53 -9.78 -4.63
N LYS A 583 -35.83 -8.86 -5.29
CA LYS A 583 -34.71 -8.10 -4.72
C LYS A 583 -35.15 -6.67 -4.41
N CYS A 584 -34.40 -6.03 -3.49
CA CYS A 584 -34.63 -4.64 -3.12
C CYS A 584 -33.54 -3.74 -3.69
N PHE A 585 -33.93 -2.57 -4.21
CA PHE A 585 -32.99 -1.56 -4.68
C PHE A 585 -33.59 -0.16 -4.52
N GLN A 586 -32.75 0.82 -4.24
CA GLN A 586 -33.18 2.22 -4.17
C GLN A 586 -32.30 3.08 -5.08
N ILE A 587 -32.91 3.98 -5.82
CA ILE A 587 -32.22 5.02 -6.60
C ILE A 587 -32.64 6.39 -6.06
N ILE A 588 -31.66 7.27 -5.82
CA ILE A 588 -31.88 8.70 -5.63
C ILE A 588 -31.42 9.39 -6.90
N LEU A 589 -32.34 10.11 -7.55
CA LEU A 589 -32.11 10.78 -8.81
C LEU A 589 -32.28 12.29 -8.63
N LEU A 590 -31.20 13.03 -8.87
CA LEU A 590 -31.18 14.49 -8.79
C LEU A 590 -31.26 15.07 -10.20
N GLU A 591 -32.31 15.84 -10.51
CA GLU A 591 -32.59 16.24 -11.87
C GLU A 591 -33.05 17.70 -11.99
N HIS A 592 -33.16 18.18 -13.25
CA HIS A 592 -33.63 19.50 -13.60
C HIS A 592 -34.87 19.49 -14.53
N VAL A 593 -35.38 18.32 -14.86
CA VAL A 593 -36.46 18.17 -15.84
C VAL A 593 -37.82 18.17 -15.18
N PRO A 594 -38.86 18.57 -15.88
CA PRO A 594 -40.23 18.61 -15.37
C PRO A 594 -40.82 17.21 -15.14
N THR A 595 -41.80 17.13 -14.25
CA THR A 595 -42.41 15.88 -13.78
C THR A 595 -43.15 15.08 -14.87
N ASP A 596 -43.61 15.74 -15.92
CA ASP A 596 -44.25 15.08 -17.07
C ASP A 596 -43.27 14.22 -17.89
N THR A 597 -41.96 14.39 -17.72
CA THR A 597 -40.92 13.60 -18.37
C THR A 597 -41.06 12.09 -18.11
N TRP A 598 -41.58 11.71 -16.93
CA TRP A 598 -41.66 10.30 -16.48
C TRP A 598 -43.09 9.83 -16.16
N ASN A 599 -44.12 10.48 -16.69
CA ASN A 599 -45.53 10.14 -16.44
C ASN A 599 -45.88 8.66 -16.70
N ASN A 600 -45.10 7.94 -17.53
CA ASN A 600 -45.33 6.54 -17.88
C ASN A 600 -44.43 5.57 -17.09
N CYS A 601 -43.70 6.01 -16.07
CA CYS A 601 -42.83 5.19 -15.25
C CYS A 601 -43.54 4.81 -13.94
N ARG A 602 -43.47 3.52 -13.57
CA ARG A 602 -44.19 2.93 -12.42
C ARG A 602 -43.48 3.11 -11.10
N TYR A 603 -42.13 3.05 -11.12
CA TYR A 603 -41.33 2.95 -9.90
C TYR A 603 -40.76 4.29 -9.44
N ILE A 604 -41.23 5.41 -10.03
CA ILE A 604 -40.78 6.75 -9.63
C ILE A 604 -41.61 7.25 -8.45
N ASN A 605 -40.91 7.83 -7.47
CA ASN A 605 -41.41 8.60 -6.34
C ASN A 605 -40.87 10.02 -6.44
N LEU A 606 -41.72 11.02 -6.56
CA LEU A 606 -41.32 12.42 -6.50
C LEU A 606 -41.14 12.81 -5.03
N VAL A 607 -39.89 13.02 -4.60
CA VAL A 607 -39.57 13.46 -3.25
C VAL A 607 -39.85 14.93 -3.06
N ASP A 608 -39.34 15.76 -3.97
CA ASP A 608 -39.51 17.21 -3.88
C ASP A 608 -39.21 17.93 -5.20
N VAL A 609 -39.69 19.16 -5.33
CA VAL A 609 -39.42 20.07 -6.45
C VAL A 609 -38.79 21.35 -5.90
N PHE A 610 -37.49 21.53 -6.12
CA PHE A 610 -36.77 22.70 -5.66
C PHE A 610 -36.93 23.87 -6.63
N ASP A 611 -37.89 24.74 -6.37
CA ASP A 611 -38.22 25.89 -7.20
C ASP A 611 -37.27 27.09 -7.03
N GLY A 612 -36.44 27.06 -5.99
CA GLY A 612 -35.42 28.07 -5.71
C GLY A 612 -35.91 29.28 -4.94
N SER A 613 -37.21 29.40 -4.68
CA SER A 613 -37.79 30.48 -3.88
C SER A 613 -38.24 29.99 -2.49
N LYS A 614 -39.35 29.27 -2.46
CA LYS A 614 -39.92 28.73 -1.21
C LYS A 614 -39.45 27.30 -0.93
N ASN A 615 -39.04 26.58 -1.95
CA ASN A 615 -38.65 25.20 -1.85
C ASN A 615 -37.26 24.98 -2.43
N ALA A 616 -36.34 24.60 -1.57
CA ALA A 616 -34.91 24.29 -1.86
C ALA A 616 -34.42 23.30 -0.83
N LEU A 617 -33.16 22.88 -0.95
CA LEU A 617 -32.54 22.08 0.13
C LEU A 617 -32.57 22.85 1.47
N ILE A 618 -32.31 24.15 1.42
CA ILE A 618 -32.58 25.10 2.52
C ILE A 618 -33.51 26.15 1.98
N PRO A 619 -34.82 26.17 2.37
CA PRO A 619 -35.78 27.19 1.99
C PRO A 619 -35.36 28.58 2.46
N LEU A 620 -35.63 29.63 1.70
CA LEU A 620 -35.31 31.01 2.06
C LEU A 620 -35.98 31.45 3.39
N ASP A 621 -37.18 30.91 3.67
CA ASP A 621 -37.92 31.19 4.91
C ASP A 621 -37.30 30.53 6.16
N ASP A 622 -36.26 29.69 5.98
CA ASP A 622 -35.55 28.97 7.02
C ASP A 622 -34.10 29.50 7.24
N ILE A 623 -33.70 30.48 6.45
CA ILE A 623 -32.46 31.24 6.57
C ILE A 623 -32.69 32.48 7.44
#